data_5812226e1a0b0b140b521e0e05417d9d
#
_entry.id   5812226e1a0b0b140b521e0e05417d9d
#
_cell.length_a   1.000
_cell.length_b   1.000
_cell.length_c   1.000
_cell.angle_alpha   90.00
_cell.angle_beta   90.00
_cell.angle_gamma   90.00
#
_symmetry.space_group_name_H-M   'P 1'
#
loop_
_entity.id
_entity.type
_entity.pdbx_description
1 polymer ?
#
loop_
_entity_poly.entity_id
_entity_poly.type
_entity_poly.pdbx_seq_one_letter_code
_entity_poly.pdbx_strand_id
1 'polypeptide(L)'
;LGDVYKRQAMLSACSDDETSDLIPEPSISISALESEIGALNFSINVENAEQCAYVCMNANESLPTTADEIFATGTSIKLTDKNKLSIRVPVDKQITYAVIAAAANQTGKTISNKLQLTPLKDEDPGTEDPEPKPEQIDITFSTGELLYLPNGMLLINLFETDNTSVYQTQIKLEGIENNGA
;
A
#
# COMPACT_ATOMS: atom_id res chain seq x y z
N LEU A 1 -3.08 -26.02 87.90
CA LEU A 1 -2.61 -27.16 87.18
C LEU A 1 -3.49 -27.30 85.96
N GLY A 2 -3.20 -26.61 84.89
CA GLY A 2 -3.98 -26.57 83.71
C GLY A 2 -3.08 -26.75 82.48
N ASP A 3 -3.26 -27.87 81.82
CA ASP A 3 -2.64 -28.17 80.54
C ASP A 3 -3.34 -27.38 79.47
N VAL A 4 -2.62 -26.48 78.86
CA VAL A 4 -3.07 -25.71 77.69
C VAL A 4 -2.63 -26.50 76.45
N TYR A 5 -3.56 -27.24 75.85
CA TYR A 5 -3.36 -27.86 74.55
C TYR A 5 -3.33 -26.77 73.47
N LYS A 6 -2.16 -26.41 72.99
CA LYS A 6 -1.97 -25.73 71.75
C LYS A 6 -2.31 -26.61 70.59
N ARG A 7 -3.50 -26.42 70.02
CA ARG A 7 -3.81 -26.94 68.69
C ARG A 7 -3.11 -26.06 67.65
N GLN A 8 -2.00 -26.56 67.16
CA GLN A 8 -1.40 -26.04 65.93
C GLN A 8 -2.27 -26.48 64.78
N ALA A 9 -3.10 -25.57 64.24
CA ALA A 9 -3.71 -25.73 62.93
C ALA A 9 -2.59 -25.61 61.91
N MET A 10 -2.20 -26.72 61.28
CA MET A 10 -1.44 -26.71 60.04
C MET A 10 -2.39 -26.21 58.96
N LEU A 11 -2.21 -24.95 58.60
CA LEU A 11 -2.71 -24.42 57.31
C LEU A 11 -1.85 -25.06 56.23
N SER A 12 -2.39 -26.15 55.65
CA SER A 12 -1.93 -26.65 54.38
C SER A 12 -2.29 -25.57 53.36
N ALA A 13 -1.31 -24.77 53.00
CA ALA A 13 -1.44 -23.93 51.82
C ALA A 13 -1.41 -24.84 50.62
N CYS A 14 -2.59 -25.22 50.14
CA CYS A 14 -2.74 -25.65 48.76
C CYS A 14 -2.38 -24.41 47.90
N SER A 15 -1.15 -24.40 47.42
CA SER A 15 -0.77 -23.65 46.24
C SER A 15 -1.44 -24.34 45.06
N ASP A 16 -2.72 -24.10 44.81
CA ASP A 16 -3.30 -24.30 43.51
C ASP A 16 -2.68 -23.20 42.64
N ASP A 17 -1.54 -23.55 42.07
CA ASP A 17 -0.95 -22.85 40.92
C ASP A 17 -1.83 -23.22 39.72
N GLU A 18 -3.10 -22.79 39.75
CA GLU A 18 -3.90 -22.67 38.54
C GLU A 18 -3.27 -21.55 37.73
N THR A 19 -2.24 -21.90 36.95
CA THR A 19 -1.95 -21.18 35.73
C THR A 19 -3.18 -21.39 34.86
N SER A 20 -4.21 -20.57 35.09
CA SER A 20 -5.27 -20.40 34.09
C SER A 20 -4.52 -19.93 32.83
N ASP A 21 -4.46 -20.78 31.82
CA ASP A 21 -4.03 -20.41 30.47
C ASP A 21 -4.96 -19.29 30.01
N LEU A 22 -4.59 -18.06 30.38
CA LEU A 22 -5.32 -16.87 29.95
C LEU A 22 -5.19 -16.80 28.43
N ILE A 23 -6.28 -17.13 27.75
CA ILE A 23 -6.35 -16.96 26.30
C ILE A 23 -6.08 -15.49 26.02
N PRO A 24 -5.03 -15.13 25.29
CA PRO A 24 -4.69 -13.73 25.02
C PRO A 24 -5.78 -13.09 24.16
N GLU A 25 -5.94 -11.77 24.30
CA GLU A 25 -6.86 -11.00 23.46
C GLU A 25 -6.46 -11.08 21.98
N PRO A 26 -7.43 -11.07 21.07
CA PRO A 26 -7.14 -11.08 19.65
C PRO A 26 -6.52 -9.75 19.22
N SER A 27 -5.58 -9.80 18.29
CA SER A 27 -5.02 -8.61 17.63
C SER A 27 -5.16 -8.72 16.13
N ILE A 28 -5.31 -7.57 15.45
CA ILE A 28 -5.45 -7.50 14.00
C ILE A 28 -4.90 -6.19 13.45
N SER A 29 -4.20 -6.27 12.32
CA SER A 29 -3.75 -5.11 11.56
C SER A 29 -3.82 -5.37 10.05
N ILE A 30 -3.98 -4.29 9.27
CA ILE A 30 -4.01 -4.35 7.81
C ILE A 30 -2.87 -3.50 7.25
N SER A 31 -2.23 -4.02 6.18
CA SER A 31 -1.19 -3.30 5.45
C SER A 31 -1.41 -3.42 3.95
N ALA A 32 -1.11 -2.35 3.22
CA ALA A 32 -1.15 -2.36 1.76
C ALA A 32 -0.13 -3.34 1.17
N LEU A 33 -0.49 -3.98 0.09
CA LEU A 33 0.40 -4.68 -0.81
C LEU A 33 0.45 -3.93 -2.15
N GLU A 34 1.27 -4.41 -3.07
CA GLU A 34 1.40 -3.82 -4.39
C GLU A 34 0.05 -3.81 -5.11
N SER A 35 -0.31 -2.65 -5.66
CA SER A 35 -1.57 -2.45 -6.36
C SER A 35 -1.55 -3.18 -7.71
N GLU A 36 -2.71 -3.64 -8.15
CA GLU A 36 -2.93 -4.27 -9.45
C GLU A 36 -4.04 -3.54 -10.22
N ILE A 37 -4.07 -3.75 -11.52
CA ILE A 37 -5.18 -3.31 -12.38
C ILE A 37 -6.42 -4.13 -12.02
N GLY A 38 -7.53 -3.46 -11.73
CA GLY A 38 -8.80 -4.12 -11.42
C GLY A 38 -8.82 -4.92 -10.11
N ALA A 39 -7.84 -4.74 -9.23
CA ALA A 39 -7.84 -5.39 -7.92
C ALA A 39 -7.14 -4.56 -6.84
N LEU A 40 -7.60 -4.76 -5.62
CA LEU A 40 -6.97 -4.26 -4.39
C LEU A 40 -6.24 -5.40 -3.72
N ASN A 41 -4.98 -5.17 -3.36
CA ASN A 41 -4.16 -6.13 -2.64
C ASN A 41 -3.78 -5.58 -1.27
N PHE A 42 -4.01 -6.37 -0.25
CA PHE A 42 -3.61 -6.04 1.12
C PHE A 42 -3.32 -7.30 1.92
N SER A 43 -2.58 -7.14 3.00
CA SER A 43 -2.35 -8.22 3.95
C SER A 43 -3.04 -7.93 5.27
N ILE A 44 -3.58 -8.97 5.89
CA ILE A 44 -4.11 -8.95 7.24
C ILE A 44 -3.16 -9.76 8.10
N ASN A 45 -2.67 -9.14 9.18
CA ASN A 45 -1.93 -9.83 10.23
C ASN A 45 -2.87 -9.99 11.42
N VAL A 46 -3.08 -11.23 11.86
CA VAL A 46 -4.02 -11.57 12.93
C VAL A 46 -3.36 -12.55 13.90
N GLU A 47 -3.54 -12.31 15.18
CA GLU A 47 -3.00 -13.17 16.24
C GLU A 47 -4.10 -13.47 17.27
N ASN A 48 -4.04 -14.64 17.87
CA ASN A 48 -4.93 -15.09 18.95
C ASN A 48 -6.43 -15.03 18.60
N ALA A 49 -6.80 -15.22 17.33
CA ALA A 49 -8.17 -15.12 16.88
C ALA A 49 -8.72 -16.47 16.37
N GLU A 50 -9.99 -16.70 16.61
CA GLU A 50 -10.76 -17.83 16.09
C GLU A 50 -11.61 -17.43 14.88
N GLN A 51 -11.96 -16.14 14.80
CA GLN A 51 -12.75 -15.56 13.72
C GLN A 51 -12.09 -14.30 13.18
N CYS A 52 -12.19 -14.11 11.87
CA CYS A 52 -11.73 -12.91 11.19
C CYS A 52 -12.66 -12.58 10.03
N ALA A 53 -12.95 -11.31 9.83
CA ALA A 53 -13.70 -10.81 8.68
C ALA A 53 -13.17 -9.43 8.27
N TYR A 54 -13.41 -9.04 7.03
CA TYR A 54 -13.09 -7.70 6.54
C TYR A 54 -14.24 -7.12 5.74
N VAL A 55 -14.31 -5.80 5.69
CA VAL A 55 -15.20 -5.01 4.85
C VAL A 55 -14.33 -4.18 3.91
N CYS A 56 -14.67 -4.19 2.63
CA CYS A 56 -14.07 -3.36 1.60
C CYS A 56 -15.21 -2.63 0.87
N MET A 57 -15.20 -1.30 0.91
CA MET A 57 -16.23 -0.46 0.32
C MET A 57 -15.64 0.85 -0.20
N ASN A 58 -16.45 1.64 -0.92
CA ASN A 58 -16.03 2.97 -1.37
C ASN A 58 -15.61 3.84 -0.17
N ALA A 59 -14.48 4.52 -0.27
CA ALA A 59 -13.93 5.34 0.81
C ALA A 59 -14.85 6.50 1.24
N ASN A 60 -15.81 6.88 0.40
CA ASN A 60 -16.82 7.90 0.68
C ASN A 60 -18.05 7.36 1.44
N GLU A 61 -18.16 6.05 1.59
CA GLU A 61 -19.23 5.43 2.36
C GLU A 61 -18.87 5.31 3.85
N SER A 62 -19.90 5.19 4.67
CA SER A 62 -19.71 5.03 6.11
C SER A 62 -19.23 3.62 6.44
N LEU A 63 -17.99 3.51 6.89
CA LEU A 63 -17.44 2.25 7.36
C LEU A 63 -18.09 1.77 8.64
N PRO A 64 -18.21 0.45 8.85
CA PRO A 64 -18.50 -0.11 10.16
C PRO A 64 -17.51 0.37 11.22
N THR A 65 -18.01 0.63 12.41
CA THR A 65 -17.24 1.17 13.54
C THR A 65 -17.02 0.16 14.65
N THR A 66 -17.73 -0.96 14.59
CA THR A 66 -17.65 -2.04 15.58
C THR A 66 -17.29 -3.37 14.91
N ALA A 67 -16.68 -4.27 15.67
CA ALA A 67 -16.38 -5.60 15.21
C ALA A 67 -17.64 -6.39 14.81
N ASP A 68 -18.74 -6.20 15.54
CA ASP A 68 -20.01 -6.89 15.25
C ASP A 68 -20.58 -6.47 13.89
N GLU A 69 -20.53 -5.20 13.56
CA GLU A 69 -20.94 -4.72 12.23
C GLU A 69 -20.06 -5.30 11.12
N ILE A 70 -18.75 -5.41 11.34
CA ILE A 70 -17.81 -6.01 10.40
C ILE A 70 -18.13 -7.49 10.20
N PHE A 71 -18.39 -8.23 11.26
CA PHE A 71 -18.78 -9.65 11.16
C PHE A 71 -20.15 -9.86 10.49
N ALA A 72 -21.09 -8.92 10.68
CA ALA A 72 -22.42 -9.00 10.09
C ALA A 72 -22.44 -8.69 8.59
N THR A 73 -21.62 -7.76 8.12
CA THR A 73 -21.65 -7.24 6.74
C THR A 73 -20.44 -7.63 5.90
N GLY A 74 -19.36 -8.05 6.54
CA GLY A 74 -18.08 -8.31 5.90
C GLY A 74 -17.92 -9.71 5.32
N THR A 75 -16.81 -9.89 4.65
CA THR A 75 -16.37 -11.18 4.13
C THR A 75 -15.57 -11.93 5.19
N SER A 76 -16.08 -13.09 5.60
CA SER A 76 -15.37 -13.96 6.55
C SER A 76 -14.12 -14.57 5.93
N ILE A 77 -13.06 -14.63 6.72
CA ILE A 77 -11.78 -15.22 6.34
C ILE A 77 -11.57 -16.50 7.14
N LYS A 78 -11.21 -17.56 6.43
CA LYS A 78 -10.77 -18.79 7.08
C LYS A 78 -9.34 -18.61 7.59
N LEU A 79 -9.20 -18.61 8.89
CA LEU A 79 -7.88 -18.59 9.53
C LEU A 79 -7.16 -19.92 9.29
N THR A 80 -5.89 -19.82 9.01
CA THR A 80 -4.94 -20.93 8.88
C THR A 80 -3.85 -20.74 9.92
N ASP A 81 -2.94 -21.68 10.06
CA ASP A 81 -1.81 -21.60 11.00
C ASP A 81 -0.83 -20.42 10.69
N LYS A 82 -1.12 -19.65 9.65
CA LYS A 82 -0.34 -18.47 9.29
C LYS A 82 -1.02 -17.21 9.83
N ASN A 83 -0.30 -16.46 10.62
CA ASN A 83 -0.77 -15.20 11.21
C ASN A 83 -0.92 -14.07 10.16
N LYS A 84 -0.36 -14.22 8.96
CA LYS A 84 -0.41 -13.23 7.88
C LYS A 84 -1.11 -13.80 6.65
N LEU A 85 -2.18 -13.14 6.25
CA LEU A 85 -3.02 -13.52 5.11
C LEU A 85 -2.94 -12.45 4.03
N SER A 86 -2.74 -12.85 2.78
CA SER A 86 -2.78 -11.95 1.62
C SER A 86 -4.17 -12.06 0.99
N ILE A 87 -4.83 -10.93 0.83
CA ILE A 87 -6.18 -10.80 0.29
C ILE A 87 -6.11 -10.01 -1.02
N ARG A 88 -6.80 -10.53 -2.03
CA ARG A 88 -7.03 -9.87 -3.31
C ARG A 88 -8.52 -9.68 -3.52
N VAL A 89 -8.95 -8.44 -3.68
CA VAL A 89 -10.35 -8.07 -3.92
C VAL A 89 -10.47 -7.51 -5.32
N PRO A 90 -11.15 -8.21 -6.26
CA PRO A 90 -11.44 -7.67 -7.58
C PRO A 90 -12.36 -6.45 -7.45
N VAL A 91 -12.09 -5.40 -8.23
CA VAL A 91 -12.88 -4.17 -8.27
C VAL A 91 -12.97 -3.65 -9.71
N ASP A 92 -14.16 -3.18 -10.09
CA ASP A 92 -14.43 -2.71 -11.46
C ASP A 92 -14.19 -1.20 -11.61
N LYS A 93 -14.15 -0.47 -10.50
CA LYS A 93 -14.06 0.99 -10.52
C LYS A 93 -12.70 1.45 -10.00
N GLN A 94 -12.14 2.43 -10.70
CA GLN A 94 -10.90 3.10 -10.30
C GLN A 94 -11.19 4.25 -9.31
N ILE A 95 -11.71 3.89 -8.17
CA ILE A 95 -11.98 4.81 -7.07
C ILE A 95 -11.18 4.38 -5.84
N THR A 96 -11.08 5.25 -4.86
CA THR A 96 -10.48 4.88 -3.59
C THR A 96 -11.46 4.04 -2.76
N TYR A 97 -11.00 2.90 -2.31
CA TYR A 97 -11.71 2.00 -1.41
C TYR A 97 -11.12 2.09 -0.01
N ALA A 98 -11.97 1.89 0.96
CA ALA A 98 -11.56 1.77 2.35
C ALA A 98 -11.76 0.32 2.82
N VAL A 99 -10.77 -0.20 3.54
CA VAL A 99 -10.76 -1.55 4.08
C VAL A 99 -10.60 -1.47 5.60
N ILE A 100 -11.39 -2.24 6.31
CA ILE A 100 -11.30 -2.46 7.74
C ILE A 100 -11.58 -3.93 8.05
N ALA A 101 -10.96 -4.49 9.08
CA ALA A 101 -11.15 -5.87 9.47
C ALA A 101 -11.41 -6.00 10.97
N ALA A 102 -11.99 -7.12 11.37
CA ALA A 102 -12.20 -7.50 12.75
C ALA A 102 -11.70 -8.92 13.01
N ALA A 103 -11.24 -9.12 14.23
CA ALA A 103 -10.87 -10.43 14.77
C ALA A 103 -11.58 -10.65 16.10
N ALA A 104 -11.87 -11.91 16.39
CA ALA A 104 -12.53 -12.33 17.64
C ALA A 104 -12.00 -13.67 18.13
N ASN A 105 -12.00 -13.84 19.43
CA ASN A 105 -11.88 -15.10 20.14
C ASN A 105 -12.80 -15.12 21.35
N GLN A 106 -12.63 -16.09 22.25
CA GLN A 106 -13.45 -16.25 23.46
C GLN A 106 -13.26 -15.10 24.48
N THR A 107 -12.12 -14.38 24.42
CA THR A 107 -11.82 -13.30 25.38
C THR A 107 -12.30 -11.94 24.91
N GLY A 108 -12.44 -11.73 23.58
CA GLY A 108 -12.86 -10.43 23.07
C GLY A 108 -12.91 -10.31 21.56
N LYS A 109 -13.16 -9.08 21.14
CA LYS A 109 -13.19 -8.66 19.74
C LYS A 109 -12.36 -7.39 19.56
N THR A 110 -11.68 -7.30 18.42
CA THR A 110 -10.87 -6.14 18.06
C THR A 110 -11.09 -5.76 16.60
N ILE A 111 -10.81 -4.51 16.27
CA ILE A 111 -10.84 -4.00 14.90
C ILE A 111 -9.44 -3.52 14.48
N SER A 112 -9.16 -3.61 13.20
CA SER A 112 -7.88 -3.15 12.63
C SER A 112 -7.81 -1.62 12.49
N ASN A 113 -6.64 -1.13 12.09
CA ASN A 113 -6.52 0.18 11.46
C ASN A 113 -7.36 0.23 10.17
N LYS A 114 -7.81 1.42 9.79
CA LYS A 114 -8.40 1.69 8.48
C LYS A 114 -7.30 1.80 7.42
N LEU A 115 -7.49 1.14 6.29
CA LEU A 115 -6.60 1.22 5.12
C LEU A 115 -7.37 1.79 3.93
N GLN A 116 -6.75 2.68 3.17
CA GLN A 116 -7.31 3.17 1.90
C GLN A 116 -6.44 2.70 0.74
N LEU A 117 -7.07 2.18 -0.31
CA LEU A 117 -6.42 1.63 -1.48
C LEU A 117 -7.13 2.12 -2.75
N THR A 118 -6.34 2.36 -3.79
CA THR A 118 -6.85 2.65 -5.14
C THR A 118 -6.23 1.64 -6.10
N PRO A 119 -7.01 0.93 -6.94
CA PRO A 119 -6.46 0.03 -7.94
C PRO A 119 -5.65 0.82 -8.97
N LEU A 120 -4.70 0.16 -9.62
CA LEU A 120 -3.99 0.76 -10.75
C LEU A 120 -4.98 1.02 -11.88
N LYS A 121 -4.70 2.08 -12.64
CA LYS A 121 -5.42 2.34 -13.88
C LYS A 121 -5.10 1.23 -14.87
N ASP A 122 -6.16 0.76 -15.54
CA ASP A 122 -6.01 0.04 -16.78
C ASP A 122 -5.48 1.07 -17.81
N GLU A 123 -4.20 1.02 -18.07
CA GLU A 123 -3.66 1.78 -19.19
C GLU A 123 -4.23 1.11 -20.44
N ASP A 124 -5.31 1.69 -20.95
CA ASP A 124 -5.82 1.32 -22.27
C ASP A 124 -4.65 1.44 -23.26
N PRO A 125 -4.20 0.33 -23.87
CA PRO A 125 -3.06 0.36 -24.78
C PRO A 125 -3.30 1.23 -26.03
N GLY A 126 -4.46 1.90 -26.10
CA GLY A 126 -4.84 2.82 -27.14
C GLY A 126 -4.91 4.29 -26.73
N THR A 127 -4.83 4.60 -25.45
CA THR A 127 -4.52 5.94 -24.95
C THR A 127 -3.10 5.89 -24.39
N GLU A 128 -2.10 6.04 -25.26
CA GLU A 128 -0.91 6.74 -24.82
C GLU A 128 -1.44 7.99 -24.12
N ASP A 129 -1.39 7.99 -22.78
CA ASP A 129 -1.45 9.24 -22.01
C ASP A 129 -0.41 10.10 -22.75
N PRO A 130 -0.80 11.19 -23.42
CA PRO A 130 0.18 11.92 -24.21
C PRO A 130 1.28 12.20 -23.22
N GLU A 131 2.45 11.56 -23.47
CA GLU A 131 3.68 11.79 -22.69
C GLU A 131 3.61 13.27 -22.32
N PRO A 132 3.71 13.65 -21.03
CA PRO A 132 3.47 15.02 -20.62
C PRO A 132 4.23 15.84 -21.64
N LYS A 133 3.45 16.42 -22.57
CA LYS A 133 4.00 17.10 -23.76
C LYS A 133 5.00 18.02 -23.15
N PRO A 134 6.32 17.83 -23.38
CA PRO A 134 7.33 18.54 -22.64
C PRO A 134 6.90 19.99 -22.71
N GLU A 135 6.68 20.61 -21.55
CA GLU A 135 6.20 21.99 -21.51
C GLU A 135 7.03 22.70 -22.54
N GLN A 136 6.40 23.14 -23.62
CA GLN A 136 7.09 23.78 -24.71
C GLN A 136 7.52 25.13 -24.14
N ILE A 137 8.71 25.11 -23.57
CA ILE A 137 9.34 26.35 -23.07
C ILE A 137 9.75 27.05 -24.35
N ASP A 138 9.05 28.10 -24.69
CA ASP A 138 9.47 29.02 -25.78
C ASP A 138 10.71 29.77 -25.32
N ILE A 139 11.88 29.17 -25.57
CA ILE A 139 13.15 29.79 -25.31
C ILE A 139 13.53 30.58 -26.58
N THR A 140 13.69 31.89 -26.43
CA THR A 140 14.16 32.73 -27.51
C THR A 140 15.70 32.79 -27.47
N PHE A 141 16.33 32.30 -28.52
CA PHE A 141 17.77 32.35 -28.67
C PHE A 141 18.18 33.59 -29.48
N SER A 142 19.23 34.26 -29.06
CA SER A 142 19.79 35.42 -29.79
C SER A 142 20.69 35.00 -30.93
N THR A 143 21.42 33.91 -30.75
CA THR A 143 22.37 33.36 -31.73
C THR A 143 22.40 31.83 -31.64
N GLY A 144 22.85 31.21 -32.70
CA GLY A 144 23.06 29.75 -32.74
C GLY A 144 24.21 29.40 -33.70
N GLU A 145 24.90 28.34 -33.39
CA GLU A 145 25.95 27.78 -34.23
C GLU A 145 25.60 26.38 -34.65
N LEU A 146 25.80 26.07 -35.93
CA LEU A 146 25.62 24.76 -36.51
C LEU A 146 26.99 24.24 -36.92
N LEU A 147 27.40 23.13 -36.32
CA LEU A 147 28.65 22.46 -36.62
C LEU A 147 28.40 21.08 -37.17
N TYR A 148 28.87 20.83 -38.38
CA TYR A 148 28.83 19.50 -38.98
C TYR A 148 29.98 18.67 -38.44
N LEU A 149 29.68 17.54 -37.82
CA LEU A 149 30.67 16.62 -37.29
C LEU A 149 31.01 15.54 -38.32
N PRO A 150 32.27 15.04 -38.37
CA PRO A 150 32.73 14.06 -39.38
C PRO A 150 31.97 12.75 -39.39
N ASN A 151 31.23 12.42 -38.34
CA ASN A 151 30.46 11.22 -38.16
C ASN A 151 29.01 11.32 -38.68
N GLY A 152 28.66 12.35 -39.41
CA GLY A 152 27.29 12.61 -39.86
C GLY A 152 26.37 13.18 -38.78
N MET A 153 26.90 13.64 -37.69
CA MET A 153 26.19 14.34 -36.64
C MET A 153 26.15 15.82 -36.88
N LEU A 154 25.05 16.46 -36.52
CA LEU A 154 24.89 17.90 -36.45
C LEU A 154 24.92 18.33 -34.99
N LEU A 155 25.86 19.15 -34.62
CA LEU A 155 25.92 19.80 -33.32
C LEU A 155 25.26 21.17 -33.40
N ILE A 156 24.29 21.40 -32.54
CA ILE A 156 23.55 22.65 -32.45
C ILE A 156 23.90 23.28 -31.11
N ASN A 157 24.50 24.45 -31.14
CA ASN A 157 24.72 25.30 -29.98
C ASN A 157 23.76 26.50 -30.05
N LEU A 158 22.95 26.65 -29.02
CA LEU A 158 21.98 27.74 -28.91
C LEU A 158 22.35 28.59 -27.69
N PHE A 159 22.34 29.89 -27.85
CA PHE A 159 22.70 30.85 -26.80
C PHE A 159 21.47 31.65 -26.41
N GLU A 160 21.20 31.76 -25.13
CA GLU A 160 20.17 32.66 -24.62
C GLU A 160 20.52 34.12 -24.86
N THR A 161 19.50 34.98 -24.80
CA THR A 161 19.64 36.44 -25.12
C THR A 161 20.62 37.14 -24.20
N ASP A 162 20.88 36.61 -23.02
CA ASP A 162 21.85 37.18 -22.06
C ASP A 162 23.27 36.59 -22.21
N ASN A 163 23.46 35.64 -23.12
CA ASN A 163 24.70 34.89 -23.34
C ASN A 163 25.22 34.11 -22.10
N THR A 164 24.39 33.89 -21.11
CA THR A 164 24.79 33.18 -19.87
C THR A 164 24.57 31.70 -19.93
N SER A 165 23.62 31.24 -20.74
CA SER A 165 23.28 29.82 -20.87
C SER A 165 23.51 29.33 -22.29
N VAL A 166 24.16 28.17 -22.41
CA VAL A 166 24.41 27.49 -23.69
C VAL A 166 23.66 26.15 -23.67
N TYR A 167 22.75 26.01 -24.61
CA TYR A 167 22.08 24.72 -24.84
C TYR A 167 22.77 24.01 -25.98
N GLN A 168 23.23 22.79 -25.74
CA GLN A 168 23.92 21.99 -26.72
C GLN A 168 23.13 20.69 -26.96
N THR A 169 22.86 20.42 -28.23
CA THR A 169 22.24 19.14 -28.62
C THR A 169 22.94 18.58 -29.86
N GLN A 170 22.92 17.26 -29.99
CA GLN A 170 23.44 16.56 -31.16
C GLN A 170 22.31 15.81 -31.83
N ILE A 171 22.17 15.99 -33.13
CA ILE A 171 21.17 15.31 -33.95
C ILE A 171 21.91 14.45 -34.98
N LYS A 172 21.58 13.16 -35.01
CA LYS A 172 22.03 12.28 -36.09
C LYS A 172 21.13 12.50 -37.29
N LEU A 173 21.73 12.88 -38.40
CA LEU A 173 21.03 13.06 -39.67
C LEU A 173 20.98 11.72 -40.39
N GLU A 174 19.80 11.07 -40.40
CA GLU A 174 19.55 9.85 -41.16
C GLU A 174 18.75 10.18 -42.44
N GLY A 175 19.17 9.65 -43.58
CA GLY A 175 18.41 9.75 -44.84
C GLY A 175 18.55 11.10 -45.55
N ILE A 176 19.49 11.95 -45.17
CA ILE A 176 19.84 13.12 -45.96
C ILE A 176 20.89 12.69 -46.98
N GLU A 177 20.46 12.46 -48.20
CA GLU A 177 21.37 12.34 -49.36
C GLU A 177 22.01 13.72 -49.57
N ASN A 178 23.33 13.74 -49.49
CA ASN A 178 24.11 14.94 -49.80
C ASN A 178 24.06 15.13 -51.33
N ASN A 179 23.02 15.80 -51.78
CA ASN A 179 22.97 16.24 -53.17
C ASN A 179 23.94 17.39 -53.32
N GLY A 180 25.22 17.01 -53.45
CA GLY A 180 26.33 17.92 -53.58
C GLY A 180 26.05 19.03 -54.60
N ALA A 181 26.24 20.25 -54.14
CA ALA A 181 26.39 21.40 -55.04
C ALA A 181 27.80 21.42 -55.62
#